data_046e8c1b50787d0d9ebbd7237bc251b7
#
_entry.id   046e8c1b50787d0d9ebbd7237bc251b7
#
_cell.length_a   1.000
_cell.length_b   1.000
_cell.length_c   1.000
_cell.angle_alpha   90.00
_cell.angle_beta   90.00
_cell.angle_gamma   90.00
#
_symmetry.space_group_name_H-M   'P 1'
#
loop_
_entity.id
_entity.type
_entity.pdbx_description
1 polymer ?
#
loop_
_entity_poly.entity_id
_entity_poly.type
_entity_poly.pdbx_seq_one_letter_code
_entity_poly.pdbx_strand_id
1 'polypeptide(L)'
;MSKYVVLTDSTCDLPDELAKQHDIDILCFKIALDGEGYTERVDFTPEQFCQMLRNATGLPTTAQITQFEFMERFEEYDRQGVEQTLYISINAGGSGTNAAAHAAAAQFHEEHPDSRMEIFFVDSHAYSMAEGAGVIEAKQKLDAGETMESVV
;
A
#
# COMPACT_ATOMS: atom_id res chain seq x y z
N MET A 1 10.37 9.11 15.93
CA MET A 1 9.95 8.38 14.73
C MET A 1 9.52 6.99 15.15
N SER A 2 8.44 6.48 14.58
CA SER A 2 8.06 5.08 14.78
C SER A 2 9.18 4.19 14.22
N LYS A 3 9.55 3.13 14.95
CA LYS A 3 10.53 2.15 14.48
C LYS A 3 9.98 1.27 13.36
N TYR A 4 8.70 1.31 13.12
CA TYR A 4 8.03 0.53 12.09
C TYR A 4 7.01 1.36 11.30
N VAL A 5 6.70 0.89 10.10
CA VAL A 5 5.66 1.44 9.22
C VAL A 5 4.70 0.31 8.82
N VAL A 6 3.41 0.63 8.80
CA VAL A 6 2.40 -0.20 8.14
C VAL A 6 2.05 0.45 6.82
N LEU A 7 2.31 -0.28 5.74
CA LEU A 7 2.06 0.10 4.36
C LEU A 7 0.94 -0.75 3.80
N THR A 8 0.06 -0.15 3.03
CA THR A 8 -0.95 -0.86 2.24
C THR A 8 -1.11 -0.20 0.87
N ASP A 9 -2.03 -0.67 0.07
CA ASP A 9 -2.37 -0.06 -1.21
C ASP A 9 -3.76 0.57 -1.20
N SER A 10 -4.05 1.40 -2.19
CA SER A 10 -5.27 2.21 -2.21
C SER A 10 -6.56 1.41 -2.34
N THR A 11 -6.47 0.12 -2.70
CA THR A 11 -7.65 -0.76 -2.78
C THR A 11 -8.24 -1.10 -1.41
N CYS A 12 -7.55 -0.75 -0.31
CA CYS A 12 -8.04 -0.90 1.06
C CYS A 12 -9.27 -0.03 1.37
N ASP A 13 -9.55 0.98 0.55
CA ASP A 13 -10.66 1.95 0.70
C ASP A 13 -10.74 2.63 2.08
N LEU A 14 -9.61 2.69 2.81
CA LEU A 14 -9.57 3.41 4.08
C LEU A 14 -9.80 4.91 3.86
N PRO A 15 -10.72 5.56 4.59
CA PRO A 15 -10.81 7.02 4.59
C PRO A 15 -9.48 7.67 4.96
N ASP A 16 -9.15 8.80 4.32
CA ASP A 16 -7.89 9.50 4.55
C ASP A 16 -7.67 9.90 6.01
N GLU A 17 -8.74 10.32 6.69
CA GLU A 17 -8.70 10.67 8.11
C GLU A 17 -8.33 9.46 8.96
N LEU A 18 -8.85 8.29 8.63
CA LEU A 18 -8.60 7.06 9.37
C LEU A 18 -7.18 6.57 9.14
N ALA A 19 -6.71 6.61 7.89
CA ALA A 19 -5.32 6.28 7.56
C ALA A 19 -4.34 7.20 8.30
N LYS A 20 -4.59 8.50 8.31
CA LYS A 20 -3.80 9.48 9.06
C LYS A 20 -3.85 9.27 10.57
N GLN A 21 -5.04 8.99 11.12
CA GLN A 21 -5.22 8.73 12.55
C GLN A 21 -4.38 7.55 13.04
N HIS A 22 -4.25 6.54 12.21
CA HIS A 22 -3.50 5.32 12.51
C HIS A 22 -2.07 5.32 11.93
N ASP A 23 -1.61 6.42 11.34
CA ASP A 23 -0.27 6.50 10.74
C ASP A 23 0.00 5.32 9.78
N ILE A 24 -0.97 5.07 8.88
CA ILE A 24 -0.91 4.05 7.84
C ILE A 24 -0.49 4.73 6.53
N ASP A 25 0.55 4.23 5.90
CA ASP A 25 0.97 4.68 4.58
C ASP A 25 0.26 3.91 3.47
N ILE A 26 -0.08 4.60 2.39
CA ILE A 26 -0.87 4.04 1.28
C ILE A 26 -0.18 4.34 -0.04
N LEU A 27 0.21 3.29 -0.77
CA LEU A 27 0.58 3.40 -2.18
C LEU A 27 -0.66 3.35 -3.06
N CYS A 28 -0.70 4.21 -4.08
CA CYS A 28 -1.90 4.43 -4.87
C CYS A 28 -1.83 3.79 -6.25
N PHE A 29 -2.88 3.08 -6.63
CA PHE A 29 -3.08 2.56 -7.97
C PHE A 29 -3.21 3.69 -9.00
N LYS A 30 -2.84 3.38 -10.24
CA LYS A 30 -3.11 4.26 -11.37
C LYS A 30 -4.40 3.83 -12.07
N ILE A 31 -5.17 4.81 -12.53
CA ILE A 31 -6.44 4.58 -13.22
C ILE A 31 -6.37 5.31 -14.56
N ALA A 32 -6.76 4.65 -15.64
CA ALA A 32 -6.98 5.28 -16.92
C ALA A 32 -8.48 5.32 -17.23
N LEU A 33 -8.99 6.49 -17.62
CA LEU A 33 -10.39 6.72 -17.97
C LEU A 33 -10.46 7.69 -19.15
N ASP A 34 -11.16 7.28 -20.21
CA ASP A 34 -11.34 8.08 -21.45
C ASP A 34 -10.03 8.62 -22.06
N GLY A 35 -8.93 7.86 -21.93
CA GLY A 35 -7.62 8.19 -22.48
C GLY A 35 -6.73 9.03 -21.58
N GLU A 36 -7.22 9.44 -20.40
CA GLU A 36 -6.47 10.18 -19.39
C GLU A 36 -6.03 9.26 -18.25
N GLY A 37 -4.84 9.52 -17.70
CA GLY A 37 -4.27 8.78 -16.58
C GLY A 37 -4.39 9.55 -15.26
N TYR A 38 -4.75 8.86 -14.20
CA TYR A 38 -4.94 9.43 -12.86
C TYR A 38 -4.25 8.56 -11.81
N THR A 39 -3.86 9.18 -10.72
CA THR A 39 -3.42 8.51 -9.50
C THR A 39 -4.58 8.55 -8.48
N GLU A 40 -5.04 7.39 -8.08
CA GLU A 40 -6.10 7.26 -7.08
C GLU A 40 -5.73 8.02 -5.80
N ARG A 41 -6.73 8.65 -5.14
CA ARG A 41 -6.58 9.46 -3.90
C ARG A 41 -5.72 10.73 -4.04
N VAL A 42 -5.01 10.93 -5.15
CA VAL A 42 -4.19 12.11 -5.41
C VAL A 42 -4.91 13.07 -6.37
N ASP A 43 -5.39 12.56 -7.49
CA ASP A 43 -5.99 13.37 -8.56
C ASP A 43 -7.49 13.58 -8.39
N PHE A 44 -8.14 12.79 -7.55
CA PHE A 44 -9.59 12.87 -7.28
C PHE A 44 -9.95 12.27 -5.91
N THR A 45 -11.09 12.72 -5.37
CA THR A 45 -11.76 12.04 -4.25
C THR A 45 -12.67 10.93 -4.76
N PRO A 46 -13.10 9.98 -3.89
CA PRO A 46 -14.06 8.95 -4.28
C PRO A 46 -15.34 9.51 -4.91
N GLU A 47 -15.86 10.62 -4.38
CA GLU A 47 -17.06 11.28 -4.90
C GLU A 47 -16.82 11.87 -6.30
N GLN A 48 -15.65 12.49 -6.51
CA GLN A 48 -15.26 13.02 -7.82
C GLN A 48 -15.12 11.89 -8.83
N PHE A 49 -14.51 10.76 -8.44
CA PHE A 49 -14.38 9.60 -9.31
C PHE A 49 -15.74 9.02 -9.71
N CYS A 50 -16.68 8.93 -8.76
CA CYS A 50 -18.05 8.53 -9.08
C CYS A 50 -18.73 9.44 -10.11
N GLN A 51 -18.46 10.75 -10.06
CA GLN A 51 -18.96 11.69 -11.07
C GLN A 51 -18.27 11.48 -12.43
N MET A 52 -16.95 11.28 -12.43
CA MET A 52 -16.18 10.98 -13.64
C MET A 52 -16.72 9.72 -14.31
N LEU A 53 -16.95 8.64 -13.57
CA LEU A 53 -17.52 7.39 -14.09
C LEU A 53 -18.92 7.57 -14.70
N ARG A 54 -19.79 8.39 -14.11
CA ARG A 54 -21.11 8.68 -14.67
C ARG A 54 -21.07 9.41 -16.00
N ASN A 55 -20.02 10.19 -16.21
CA ASN A 55 -19.83 10.99 -17.44
C ASN A 55 -18.92 10.32 -18.46
N ALA A 56 -18.28 9.21 -18.08
CA ALA A 56 -17.32 8.51 -18.92
C ALA A 56 -17.98 7.86 -20.13
N THR A 57 -17.23 7.81 -21.23
CA THR A 57 -17.63 7.13 -22.47
C THR A 57 -17.14 5.69 -22.53
N GLY A 58 -16.11 5.36 -21.77
CA GLY A 58 -15.50 4.02 -21.67
C GLY A 58 -15.46 3.49 -20.25
N LEU A 59 -15.02 2.24 -20.12
CA LEU A 59 -14.76 1.64 -18.81
C LEU A 59 -13.35 2.04 -18.32
N PRO A 60 -13.19 2.32 -17.03
CA PRO A 60 -11.87 2.56 -16.46
C PRO A 60 -11.02 1.28 -16.50
N THR A 61 -9.72 1.46 -16.58
CA THR A 61 -8.73 0.40 -16.36
C THR A 61 -7.78 0.80 -15.25
N THR A 62 -7.25 -0.18 -14.54
CA THR A 62 -6.28 0.05 -13.46
C THR A 62 -4.92 -0.50 -13.85
N ALA A 63 -3.86 0.15 -13.37
CA ALA A 63 -2.52 -0.40 -13.40
C ALA A 63 -2.06 -0.65 -11.97
N GLN A 64 -1.49 -1.84 -11.74
CA GLN A 64 -0.93 -2.21 -10.44
C GLN A 64 0.19 -1.26 -10.02
N ILE A 65 0.48 -1.22 -8.72
CA ILE A 65 1.67 -0.56 -8.20
C ILE A 65 2.90 -1.34 -8.69
N THR A 66 3.88 -0.60 -9.18
CA THR A 66 5.08 -1.17 -9.83
C THR A 66 6.15 -1.52 -8.81
N GLN A 67 7.06 -2.43 -9.18
CA GLN A 67 8.27 -2.71 -8.40
C GLN A 67 9.07 -1.43 -8.13
N PHE A 68 9.15 -0.52 -9.10
CA PHE A 68 9.87 0.75 -8.94
C PHE A 68 9.26 1.63 -7.83
N GLU A 69 7.92 1.77 -7.78
CA GLU A 69 7.24 2.55 -6.75
C GLU A 69 7.43 1.97 -5.35
N PHE A 70 7.43 0.64 -5.21
CA PHE A 70 7.78 -0.01 -3.95
C PHE A 70 9.25 0.21 -3.57
N MET A 71 10.17 0.12 -4.54
CA MET A 71 11.59 0.35 -4.30
C MET A 71 11.85 1.77 -3.78
N GLU A 72 11.28 2.79 -4.42
CA GLU A 72 11.37 4.20 -3.97
C GLU A 72 10.84 4.35 -2.54
N ARG A 73 9.75 3.65 -2.20
CA ARG A 73 9.15 3.72 -0.86
C ARG A 73 10.02 3.04 0.20
N PHE A 74 10.58 1.88 -0.10
CA PHE A 74 11.48 1.19 0.82
C PHE A 74 12.78 1.97 1.06
N GLU A 75 13.35 2.56 0.03
CA GLU A 75 14.50 3.46 0.15
C GLU A 75 14.19 4.69 1.00
N GLU A 76 13.00 5.26 0.86
CA GLU A 76 12.56 6.38 1.69
C GLU A 76 12.47 5.98 3.17
N TYR A 77 11.89 4.81 3.47
CA TYR A 77 11.81 4.31 4.85
C TYR A 77 13.19 4.04 5.45
N ASP A 78 14.08 3.43 4.70
CA ASP A 78 15.45 3.17 5.14
C ASP A 78 16.19 4.48 5.47
N ARG A 79 16.08 5.50 4.60
CA ARG A 79 16.63 6.84 4.86
C ARG A 79 16.06 7.50 6.10
N GLN A 80 14.80 7.20 6.45
CA GLN A 80 14.15 7.69 7.68
C GLN A 80 14.52 6.88 8.91
N GLY A 81 15.28 5.79 8.76
CA GLY A 81 15.70 4.91 9.85
C GLY A 81 14.58 4.02 10.36
N VAL A 82 13.62 3.66 9.49
CA VAL A 82 12.61 2.63 9.78
C VAL A 82 13.32 1.29 9.91
N GLU A 83 13.02 0.54 10.96
CA GLU A 83 13.63 -0.77 11.22
C GLU A 83 12.78 -1.91 10.68
N GLN A 84 11.46 -1.74 10.64
CA GLN A 84 10.51 -2.76 10.19
C GLN A 84 9.38 -2.15 9.35
N THR A 85 9.06 -2.79 8.23
CA THR A 85 7.93 -2.39 7.38
C THR A 85 7.00 -3.59 7.20
N LEU A 86 5.72 -3.41 7.48
CA LEU A 86 4.68 -4.40 7.19
C LEU A 86 3.87 -3.92 5.99
N TYR A 87 3.92 -4.65 4.89
CA TYR A 87 3.05 -4.43 3.74
C TYR A 87 1.89 -5.43 3.74
N ILE A 88 0.68 -4.91 3.83
CA ILE A 88 -0.56 -5.69 3.70
C ILE A 88 -1.16 -5.35 2.35
N SER A 89 -1.26 -6.35 1.47
CA SER A 89 -1.65 -6.18 0.07
C SER A 89 -3.10 -6.54 -0.18
N ILE A 90 -3.66 -5.96 -1.25
CA ILE A 90 -4.79 -6.54 -1.97
C ILE A 90 -4.57 -8.04 -2.22
N ASN A 91 -5.65 -8.80 -2.35
CA ASN A 91 -5.59 -10.22 -2.72
C ASN A 91 -4.61 -10.48 -3.88
N ALA A 92 -3.55 -11.22 -3.61
CA ALA A 92 -2.50 -11.56 -4.58
C ALA A 92 -3.04 -12.38 -5.77
N GLY A 93 -4.14 -13.10 -5.59
CA GLY A 93 -4.83 -13.79 -6.69
C GLY A 93 -5.54 -12.87 -7.68
N GLY A 94 -5.73 -11.58 -7.32
CA GLY A 94 -6.45 -10.60 -8.14
C GLY A 94 -5.58 -9.49 -8.71
N SER A 95 -4.33 -9.34 -8.23
CA SER A 95 -3.42 -8.27 -8.66
C SER A 95 -1.97 -8.72 -8.61
N GLY A 96 -1.16 -8.24 -9.54
CA GLY A 96 0.30 -8.42 -9.51
C GLY A 96 1.03 -7.53 -8.49
N THR A 97 0.31 -6.67 -7.76
CA THR A 97 0.91 -5.70 -6.81
C THR A 97 1.69 -6.39 -5.69
N ASN A 98 1.15 -7.48 -5.12
CA ASN A 98 1.87 -8.25 -4.10
C ASN A 98 3.20 -8.80 -4.64
N ALA A 99 3.21 -9.41 -5.84
CA ALA A 99 4.42 -9.92 -6.47
C ALA A 99 5.43 -8.80 -6.77
N ALA A 100 4.96 -7.61 -7.18
CA ALA A 100 5.81 -6.45 -7.40
C ALA A 100 6.49 -5.98 -6.11
N ALA A 101 5.77 -5.98 -4.98
CA ALA A 101 6.32 -5.63 -3.67
C ALA A 101 7.41 -6.62 -3.23
N HIS A 102 7.19 -7.93 -3.39
CA HIS A 102 8.20 -8.94 -3.10
C HIS A 102 9.45 -8.79 -3.96
N ALA A 103 9.28 -8.52 -5.26
CA ALA A 103 10.40 -8.28 -6.17
C ALA A 103 11.20 -7.02 -5.77
N ALA A 104 10.50 -5.96 -5.36
CA ALA A 104 11.13 -4.74 -4.86
C ALA A 104 11.94 -4.98 -3.58
N ALA A 105 11.39 -5.74 -2.63
CA ALA A 105 12.11 -6.05 -1.39
C ALA A 105 13.38 -6.89 -1.65
N ALA A 106 13.31 -7.86 -2.56
CA ALA A 106 14.48 -8.64 -2.95
C ALA A 106 15.58 -7.75 -3.57
N GLN A 107 15.19 -6.86 -4.48
CA GLN A 107 16.09 -5.88 -5.09
C GLN A 107 16.65 -4.92 -4.04
N PHE A 108 15.80 -4.41 -3.14
CA PHE A 108 16.22 -3.50 -2.08
C PHE A 108 17.33 -4.11 -1.21
N HIS A 109 17.16 -5.35 -0.75
CA HIS A 109 18.20 -6.03 0.05
C HIS A 109 19.47 -6.34 -0.73
N GLU A 110 19.39 -6.56 -2.06
CA GLU A 110 20.56 -6.73 -2.91
C GLU A 110 21.34 -5.42 -3.09
N GLU A 111 20.63 -4.30 -3.30
CA GLU A 111 21.23 -2.98 -3.54
C GLU A 111 21.66 -2.27 -2.26
N HIS A 112 21.03 -2.59 -1.11
CA HIS A 112 21.29 -2.00 0.21
C HIS A 112 21.73 -3.05 1.25
N PRO A 113 22.86 -3.75 1.05
CA PRO A 113 23.28 -4.86 1.93
C PRO A 113 23.60 -4.43 3.35
N ASP A 114 23.82 -3.15 3.60
CA ASP A 114 24.07 -2.58 4.93
C ASP A 114 22.77 -2.16 5.66
N SER A 115 21.63 -2.14 4.96
CA SER A 115 20.34 -1.85 5.57
C SER A 115 19.94 -2.97 6.53
N ARG A 116 19.39 -2.58 7.67
CA ARG A 116 18.83 -3.50 8.67
C ARG A 116 17.31 -3.54 8.65
N MET A 117 16.70 -2.83 7.71
CA MET A 117 15.24 -2.80 7.60
C MET A 117 14.70 -4.18 7.19
N GLU A 118 13.81 -4.71 8.00
CA GLU A 118 13.08 -5.94 7.72
C GLU A 118 11.74 -5.60 7.06
N ILE A 119 11.40 -6.32 5.98
CA ILE A 119 10.15 -6.09 5.24
C ILE A 119 9.29 -7.34 5.35
N PHE A 120 8.13 -7.19 5.97
CA PHE A 120 7.12 -8.23 6.19
C PHE A 120 5.97 -8.05 5.20
N PHE A 121 5.34 -9.17 4.83
CA PHE A 121 4.26 -9.19 3.86
C PHE A 121 3.07 -10.00 4.37
N VAL A 122 1.89 -9.46 4.14
CA VAL A 122 0.62 -10.18 4.34
C VAL A 122 -0.22 -10.03 3.08
N ASP A 123 -0.61 -11.14 2.46
CA ASP A 123 -1.70 -11.15 1.48
C ASP A 123 -3.01 -11.13 2.25
N SER A 124 -3.78 -10.05 2.13
CA SER A 124 -5.06 -9.92 2.83
C SER A 124 -6.10 -10.94 2.36
N HIS A 125 -5.92 -11.53 1.19
CA HIS A 125 -6.93 -12.34 0.48
C HIS A 125 -8.28 -11.60 0.31
N ALA A 126 -8.26 -10.27 0.41
CA ALA A 126 -9.44 -9.42 0.46
C ALA A 126 -9.33 -8.23 -0.49
N TYR A 127 -10.39 -7.45 -0.53
CA TYR A 127 -10.53 -6.22 -1.29
C TYR A 127 -11.27 -5.19 -0.42
N SER A 128 -11.06 -3.90 -0.73
CA SER A 128 -11.81 -2.80 -0.13
C SER A 128 -11.69 -2.78 1.41
N MET A 129 -12.74 -2.41 2.10
CA MET A 129 -12.75 -2.28 3.56
C MET A 129 -12.47 -3.60 4.32
N ALA A 130 -12.59 -4.76 3.68
CA ALA A 130 -12.17 -6.02 4.31
C ALA A 130 -10.64 -6.09 4.46
N GLU A 131 -9.90 -5.63 3.46
CA GLU A 131 -8.46 -5.41 3.54
C GLU A 131 -8.13 -4.29 4.54
N GLY A 132 -8.80 -3.13 4.41
CA GLY A 132 -8.59 -1.99 5.29
C GLY A 132 -8.81 -2.29 6.77
N ALA A 133 -9.78 -3.14 7.11
CA ALA A 133 -10.01 -3.57 8.49
C ALA A 133 -8.82 -4.38 9.03
N GLY A 134 -8.25 -5.28 8.23
CA GLY A 134 -7.05 -6.03 8.58
C GLY A 134 -5.84 -5.12 8.79
N VAL A 135 -5.69 -4.10 7.95
CA VAL A 135 -4.60 -3.10 8.08
C VAL A 135 -4.70 -2.33 9.40
N ILE A 136 -5.92 -1.88 9.76
CA ILE A 136 -6.14 -1.19 11.05
C ILE A 136 -5.88 -2.13 12.22
N GLU A 137 -6.37 -3.36 12.16
CA GLU A 137 -6.16 -4.36 13.23
C GLU A 137 -4.67 -4.63 13.43
N ALA A 138 -3.92 -4.85 12.36
CA ALA A 138 -2.47 -5.06 12.40
C ALA A 138 -1.76 -3.86 13.07
N LYS A 139 -2.09 -2.64 12.64
CA LYS A 139 -1.52 -1.42 13.23
C LYS A 139 -1.84 -1.29 14.72
N GLN A 140 -3.07 -1.55 15.13
CA GLN A 140 -3.48 -1.49 16.54
C GLN A 140 -2.74 -2.52 17.41
N LYS A 141 -2.50 -3.73 16.91
CA LYS A 141 -1.73 -4.76 17.59
C LYS A 141 -0.27 -4.33 17.78
N LEU A 142 0.35 -3.80 16.72
CA LEU A 142 1.72 -3.28 16.79
C LEU A 142 1.84 -2.10 17.75
N ASP A 143 0.88 -1.17 17.74
CA ASP A 143 0.82 -0.05 18.68
C ASP A 143 0.62 -0.51 20.14
N ALA A 144 -0.05 -1.65 20.34
CA ALA A 144 -0.20 -2.29 21.65
C ALA A 144 1.07 -3.05 22.10
N GLY A 145 2.10 -3.13 21.25
CA GLY A 145 3.39 -3.73 21.57
C GLY A 145 3.53 -5.20 21.15
N GLU A 146 2.63 -5.71 20.31
CA GLU A 146 2.83 -7.02 19.67
C GLU A 146 4.00 -6.96 18.69
N THR A 147 4.65 -8.10 18.45
CA THR A 147 5.76 -8.18 17.49
C THR A 147 5.24 -8.34 16.07
N MET A 148 6.07 -7.96 15.08
CA MET A 148 5.74 -8.18 13.65
C MET A 148 5.38 -9.63 13.37
N GLU A 149 6.16 -10.58 13.89
CA GLU A 149 5.95 -12.02 13.67
C GLU A 149 4.63 -12.52 14.28
N SER A 150 4.08 -11.83 15.29
CA SER A 150 2.79 -12.21 15.89
C SER A 150 1.60 -11.63 15.11
N VAL A 151 1.84 -10.61 14.29
CA VAL A 151 0.80 -9.88 13.55
C VAL A 151 0.68 -10.39 12.10
N VAL A 152 1.75 -10.93 11.54
CA VAL A 152 1.84 -11.48 10.16
C VAL A 152 1.12 -12.79 9.96
#